data_2ac3d438a38d7ad17a2de530a5522083
#
_entry.id   2ac3d438a38d7ad17a2de530a5522083
#
_cell.length_a   1.000
_cell.length_b   1.000
_cell.length_c   1.000
_cell.angle_alpha   90.00
_cell.angle_beta   90.00
_cell.angle_gamma   90.00
#
_symmetry.space_group_name_H-M   'P 1'
#
loop_
_entity.id
_entity.type
_entity.pdbx_description
1 polymer ?
#
loop_
_entity_poly.entity_id
_entity_poly.type
_entity_poly.pdbx_seq_one_letter_code
_entity_poly.pdbx_strand_id
1 'polypeptide(L)'
;MKKIHALFLLMGVVALTACSDDNGDGTGKDIQLAPGTPKDYTIFADETSGTPSEGISFTTTGPWRATVVQTRADAFDSGEVTPSWVTVSPDHGDAAGDYTISISLGVNTSGQDRKATITIECGGTKITITVEQKGTTEDGKVPDNGDEPVVPVGRKLIASMKNTYWDYSGSGIEADGDEVVNFFYDDRLRLTKMVVNTWDETAEPSPKQIPGATAASSVTTRTRIPVTITAVIAYGDRSASYEITREENGAVDPHNTQTGSVELDEAGRAVSGKYLSYDDDKGEGEWIPYSDMYELSYDDAGYLVKSVSSQNGEERITWTGGNPTEVWWGLTGDGQDFIDKASYGTVPNKTNLDLNWFFVLATEGWAFASGDSENIFPLIGLTGKRSEHMAEIVTESNIIGSSGNSYEYVYQTDADGFLTKITQKKMRNSYAAYKSFESVITYAE
;
A
#
# COMPACT_ATOMS: atom_id res chain seq x y z
N MET A 1 34.42 23.91 -12.59
CA MET A 1 34.56 24.91 -11.50
C MET A 1 33.14 25.43 -11.23
N LYS A 2 32.41 24.80 -10.35
CA LYS A 2 31.08 25.23 -9.94
C LYS A 2 31.24 26.04 -8.63
N LYS A 3 30.72 27.23 -8.64
CA LYS A 3 30.82 28.16 -7.51
C LYS A 3 29.78 27.77 -6.45
N ILE A 4 30.25 27.46 -5.26
CA ILE A 4 29.42 27.29 -4.07
C ILE A 4 28.91 28.66 -3.66
N HIS A 5 27.62 28.91 -3.75
CA HIS A 5 26.96 30.05 -3.14
C HIS A 5 26.24 29.60 -1.89
N ALA A 6 26.80 29.91 -0.74
CA ALA A 6 26.09 29.79 0.53
C ALA A 6 25.03 30.88 0.60
N LEU A 7 23.78 30.54 0.53
CA LEU A 7 22.65 31.46 0.75
C LEU A 7 22.19 31.34 2.20
N PHE A 8 22.54 32.33 3.00
CA PHE A 8 21.98 32.51 4.33
C PHE A 8 20.53 33.01 4.20
N LEU A 9 19.56 32.17 4.46
CA LEU A 9 18.19 32.61 4.67
C LEU A 9 17.89 32.62 6.17
N LEU A 10 17.78 33.85 6.68
CA LEU A 10 17.41 34.18 8.06
C LEU A 10 15.91 34.00 8.23
N MET A 11 15.45 33.01 9.02
CA MET A 11 14.06 32.98 9.48
C MET A 11 13.92 32.46 10.91
N GLY A 12 13.36 33.34 11.68
CA GLY A 12 12.45 33.21 12.82
C GLY A 12 12.76 32.21 13.92
N VAL A 13 13.39 32.68 14.96
CA VAL A 13 13.53 32.00 16.26
C VAL A 13 12.17 31.83 16.92
N VAL A 14 11.75 30.59 17.21
CA VAL A 14 10.90 30.30 18.36
C VAL A 14 11.78 29.63 19.39
N ALA A 15 12.19 30.39 20.39
CA ALA A 15 12.94 29.91 21.53
C ALA A 15 12.03 29.04 22.43
N LEU A 16 12.27 27.75 22.47
CA LEU A 16 11.91 26.92 23.63
C LEU A 16 13.14 26.88 24.53
N THR A 17 13.12 27.63 25.60
CA THR A 17 14.11 27.61 26.66
C THR A 17 14.07 26.29 27.39
N ALA A 18 15.01 25.39 27.04
CA ALA A 18 15.41 24.35 27.94
C ALA A 18 16.51 24.93 28.84
N CYS A 19 16.23 25.04 30.12
CA CYS A 19 17.22 25.40 31.13
C CYS A 19 18.31 24.33 31.13
N SER A 20 19.50 24.70 30.73
CA SER A 20 20.73 24.02 31.03
C SER A 20 21.38 24.82 32.16
N ASP A 21 21.34 24.26 33.37
CA ASP A 21 22.17 24.74 34.47
C ASP A 21 23.64 24.41 34.16
N ASP A 22 24.34 25.41 33.64
CA ASP A 22 25.77 25.37 33.49
C ASP A 22 26.40 26.01 34.75
N ASN A 23 26.63 25.21 35.79
CA ASN A 23 27.52 25.57 36.86
C ASN A 23 28.81 24.78 36.73
N GLY A 24 29.85 25.49 36.30
CA GLY A 24 31.17 24.97 36.03
C GLY A 24 31.84 24.31 37.22
N ASP A 25 32.48 23.22 36.96
CA ASP A 25 33.76 22.82 37.49
C ASP A 25 34.52 22.09 36.36
N GLY A 26 35.80 22.49 36.21
CA GLY A 26 36.62 22.15 35.04
C GLY A 26 37.04 20.67 34.95
N THR A 27 36.11 19.77 34.79
CA THR A 27 36.36 18.42 34.32
C THR A 27 36.12 18.39 32.81
N GLY A 28 37.18 18.09 32.06
CA GLY A 28 37.16 18.09 30.59
C GLY A 28 36.02 17.23 30.07
N LYS A 29 35.28 17.74 29.10
CA LYS A 29 34.24 16.97 28.41
C LYS A 29 34.89 15.79 27.73
N ASP A 30 34.35 14.59 27.90
CA ASP A 30 34.88 13.36 27.30
C ASP A 30 34.87 13.37 25.76
N ILE A 31 34.02 14.22 25.16
CA ILE A 31 33.96 14.43 23.72
C ILE A 31 33.75 15.93 23.40
N GLN A 32 34.46 16.41 22.38
CA GLN A 32 34.38 17.81 21.96
C GLN A 32 34.43 17.92 20.44
N LEU A 33 33.41 18.56 19.83
CA LEU A 33 33.43 18.91 18.42
C LEU A 33 34.53 19.96 18.10
N ALA A 34 35.06 19.86 16.90
CA ALA A 34 35.95 20.92 16.39
C ALA A 34 35.22 22.26 16.40
N PRO A 35 35.92 23.35 16.74
CA PRO A 35 35.32 24.70 16.80
C PRO A 35 34.66 25.07 15.48
N GLY A 36 33.39 25.56 15.55
CA GLY A 36 32.64 25.98 14.39
C GLY A 36 31.90 24.86 13.63
N THR A 37 31.97 23.61 14.09
CA THR A 37 31.23 22.50 13.49
C THR A 37 29.72 22.65 13.73
N PRO A 38 28.89 22.75 12.72
CA PRO A 38 27.44 22.75 12.86
C PRO A 38 26.92 21.45 13.53
N LYS A 39 25.79 21.55 14.19
CA LYS A 39 25.08 20.38 14.72
C LYS A 39 23.81 20.02 13.95
N ASP A 40 23.38 20.90 13.08
CA ASP A 40 22.21 20.74 12.25
C ASP A 40 22.60 20.91 10.79
N TYR A 41 22.24 19.94 9.98
CA TYR A 41 22.48 19.91 8.54
C TYR A 41 21.14 19.75 7.81
N THR A 42 20.93 20.60 6.80
CA THR A 42 19.80 20.48 5.87
C THR A 42 20.35 20.19 4.48
N ILE A 43 19.94 19.09 3.91
CA ILE A 43 20.48 18.49 2.69
C ILE A 43 19.34 18.33 1.68
N PHE A 44 19.58 18.55 0.40
CA PHE A 44 18.58 18.30 -0.63
C PHE A 44 18.42 16.80 -0.92
N ALA A 45 17.30 16.47 -1.55
CA ALA A 45 16.87 15.08 -1.74
C ALA A 45 17.84 14.22 -2.57
N ASP A 46 18.54 14.81 -3.54
CA ASP A 46 19.50 14.15 -4.45
C ASP A 46 20.94 14.11 -3.92
N GLU A 47 21.20 14.81 -2.79
CA GLU A 47 22.51 14.81 -2.18
C GLU A 47 22.73 13.58 -1.31
N THR A 48 23.81 12.86 -1.55
CA THR A 48 24.17 11.61 -0.86
C THR A 48 25.20 11.81 0.27
N SER A 49 25.64 13.02 0.53
CA SER A 49 26.54 13.35 1.63
C SER A 49 25.83 14.23 2.66
N GLY A 50 25.70 13.73 3.86
CA GLY A 50 25.14 14.46 5.01
C GLY A 50 26.16 15.33 5.75
N THR A 51 27.40 15.38 5.26
CA THR A 51 28.50 16.17 5.86
C THR A 51 29.21 17.00 4.82
N PRO A 52 29.92 18.08 5.24
CA PRO A 52 30.93 18.73 4.39
C PRO A 52 31.94 17.69 3.87
N SER A 53 32.60 17.99 2.77
CA SER A 53 33.62 17.10 2.16
C SER A 53 34.74 16.70 3.12
N GLU A 54 34.96 17.51 4.16
CA GLU A 54 36.00 17.31 5.18
C GLU A 54 35.51 16.43 6.36
N GLY A 55 34.21 16.04 6.37
CA GLY A 55 33.59 15.30 7.46
C GLY A 55 33.32 16.14 8.70
N ILE A 56 32.97 15.47 9.80
CA ILE A 56 32.75 16.06 11.12
C ILE A 56 33.86 15.59 12.06
N SER A 57 34.68 16.54 12.50
CA SER A 57 35.82 16.24 13.36
C SER A 57 35.51 16.52 14.82
N PHE A 58 35.99 15.63 15.71
CA PHE A 58 35.86 15.73 17.17
C PHE A 58 37.01 15.01 17.86
N THR A 59 37.24 15.39 19.10
CA THR A 59 38.25 14.78 19.98
C THR A 59 37.57 14.04 21.11
N THR A 60 38.09 12.87 21.51
CA THR A 60 37.58 12.05 22.61
C THR A 60 38.66 11.75 23.62
N THR A 61 38.28 11.53 24.90
CA THR A 61 39.17 11.11 25.98
C THR A 61 39.20 9.58 26.20
N GLY A 62 38.38 8.84 25.43
CA GLY A 62 38.27 7.40 25.51
C GLY A 62 37.52 6.79 24.34
N PRO A 63 37.13 5.52 24.42
CA PRO A 63 36.31 4.86 23.42
C PRO A 63 34.98 5.60 23.21
N TRP A 64 34.54 5.66 21.97
CA TRP A 64 33.28 6.32 21.60
C TRP A 64 32.46 5.47 20.63
N ARG A 65 31.15 5.76 20.54
CA ARG A 65 30.21 5.13 19.62
C ARG A 65 29.21 6.16 19.09
N ALA A 66 28.86 6.04 17.80
CA ALA A 66 27.76 6.76 17.19
C ALA A 66 26.54 5.84 17.06
N THR A 67 25.35 6.38 17.34
CA THR A 67 24.05 5.74 17.10
C THR A 67 23.20 6.66 16.27
N VAL A 68 22.40 6.09 15.37
CA VAL A 68 21.51 6.83 14.47
C VAL A 68 20.08 6.42 14.75
N VAL A 69 19.22 7.39 14.99
CA VAL A 69 17.80 7.17 15.24
C VAL A 69 16.96 8.12 14.42
N GLN A 70 15.79 7.65 14.00
CA GLN A 70 14.73 8.44 13.39
C GLN A 70 13.47 8.30 14.25
N THR A 71 12.81 9.42 14.54
CA THR A 71 11.50 9.38 15.18
C THR A 71 10.46 9.23 14.08
N ARG A 72 9.73 8.13 14.10
CA ARG A 72 8.54 7.96 13.25
C ARG A 72 7.41 8.82 13.80
N ALA A 73 6.82 9.62 12.91
CA ALA A 73 5.65 10.47 13.23
C ALA A 73 4.32 9.78 12.87
N ASP A 74 4.30 8.45 12.73
CA ASP A 74 3.11 7.71 12.35
C ASP A 74 2.13 7.63 13.52
N ALA A 75 0.86 7.81 13.23
CA ALA A 75 -0.22 7.89 14.23
C ALA A 75 -0.35 6.62 15.11
N PHE A 76 0.37 5.55 14.80
CA PHE A 76 0.26 4.23 15.45
C PHE A 76 1.55 3.70 16.07
N ASP A 77 2.72 4.25 15.75
CA ASP A 77 3.99 3.83 16.33
C ASP A 77 4.95 5.01 16.50
N SER A 78 4.93 5.62 17.70
CA SER A 78 5.86 6.68 18.07
C SER A 78 7.13 6.10 18.67
N GLY A 79 7.89 5.32 17.89
CA GLY A 79 9.14 4.69 18.30
C GLY A 79 10.37 5.31 17.64
N GLU A 80 11.52 5.19 18.31
CA GLU A 80 12.83 5.44 17.70
C GLU A 80 13.24 4.20 16.92
N VAL A 81 13.58 4.38 15.62
CA VAL A 81 14.06 3.30 14.76
C VAL A 81 15.41 3.68 14.14
N THR A 82 16.24 2.69 13.85
CA THR A 82 17.47 2.90 13.08
C THR A 82 17.11 3.04 11.61
N PRO A 83 17.29 4.24 11.00
CA PRO A 83 16.93 4.44 9.61
C PRO A 83 17.95 3.78 8.67
N SER A 84 17.46 3.19 7.56
CA SER A 84 18.33 2.61 6.53
C SER A 84 18.93 3.62 5.55
N TRP A 85 18.39 4.84 5.52
CA TRP A 85 18.76 5.87 4.56
C TRP A 85 19.95 6.74 4.97
N VAL A 86 20.46 6.60 6.21
CA VAL A 86 21.62 7.34 6.72
C VAL A 86 22.60 6.39 7.42
N THR A 87 23.87 6.52 7.09
CA THR A 87 24.95 5.76 7.69
C THR A 87 26.06 6.69 8.14
N VAL A 88 26.72 6.32 9.25
CA VAL A 88 27.86 7.04 9.81
C VAL A 88 29.09 6.16 9.74
N SER A 89 30.21 6.69 9.25
CA SER A 89 31.46 5.94 9.16
C SER A 89 32.66 6.82 9.50
N PRO A 90 33.56 6.37 10.41
CA PRO A 90 33.39 5.24 11.32
C PRO A 90 32.26 5.50 12.32
N ASP A 91 31.64 4.45 12.86
CA ASP A 91 30.57 4.53 13.87
C ASP A 91 31.09 4.31 15.30
N HIS A 92 32.35 4.00 15.47
CA HIS A 92 33.02 3.86 16.77
C HIS A 92 34.53 4.09 16.69
N GLY A 93 35.15 4.24 17.85
CA GLY A 93 36.60 4.22 18.08
C GLY A 93 36.94 3.69 19.46
N ASP A 94 38.02 2.88 19.53
CA ASP A 94 38.37 2.13 20.74
C ASP A 94 39.32 2.87 21.70
N ALA A 95 39.77 4.08 21.34
CA ALA A 95 40.76 4.83 22.13
C ALA A 95 40.42 6.34 22.18
N ALA A 96 41.11 7.05 23.05
CA ALA A 96 41.14 8.52 23.03
C ALA A 96 41.87 9.02 21.77
N GLY A 97 41.42 10.12 21.20
CA GLY A 97 42.08 10.72 20.04
C GLY A 97 41.17 11.66 19.25
N ASP A 98 41.72 12.10 18.11
CA ASP A 98 41.00 12.92 17.16
C ASP A 98 40.36 11.99 16.11
N TYR A 99 39.10 12.22 15.83
CA TYR A 99 38.31 11.43 14.90
C TYR A 99 37.56 12.33 13.90
N THR A 100 37.34 11.79 12.74
CA THR A 100 36.47 12.41 11.72
C THR A 100 35.48 11.38 11.21
N ILE A 101 34.19 11.69 11.25
CA ILE A 101 33.13 10.86 10.70
C ILE A 101 32.58 11.47 9.43
N SER A 102 32.12 10.60 8.54
CA SER A 102 31.31 10.95 7.38
C SER A 102 29.90 10.45 7.56
N ILE A 103 28.92 11.22 7.09
CA ILE A 103 27.52 10.79 7.05
C ILE A 103 27.14 10.62 5.59
N SER A 104 26.79 9.40 5.21
CA SER A 104 26.29 9.08 3.86
C SER A 104 24.78 8.93 3.89
N LEU A 105 24.12 9.44 2.86
CA LEU A 105 22.67 9.44 2.71
C LEU A 105 22.27 8.67 1.47
N GLY A 106 21.16 7.92 1.54
CA GLY A 106 20.44 7.50 0.35
C GLY A 106 19.71 8.69 -0.28
N VAL A 107 19.52 8.69 -1.60
CA VAL A 107 18.68 9.67 -2.29
C VAL A 107 17.27 9.63 -1.70
N ASN A 108 16.69 10.79 -1.41
CA ASN A 108 15.33 10.86 -0.90
C ASN A 108 14.34 11.00 -2.05
N THR A 109 13.73 9.91 -2.43
CA THR A 109 12.78 9.84 -3.53
C THR A 109 11.33 9.85 -3.07
N SER A 110 11.08 10.01 -1.76
CA SER A 110 9.74 9.96 -1.17
C SER A 110 8.90 11.22 -1.41
N GLY A 111 9.54 12.33 -1.80
CA GLY A 111 8.88 13.63 -1.87
C GLY A 111 8.60 14.28 -0.50
N GLN A 112 8.91 13.59 0.61
CA GLN A 112 8.71 14.06 1.97
C GLN A 112 10.04 14.34 2.66
N ASP A 113 10.11 15.39 3.47
CA ASP A 113 11.27 15.67 4.31
C ASP A 113 11.45 14.55 5.33
N ARG A 114 12.70 14.14 5.56
CA ARG A 114 13.04 13.11 6.57
C ARG A 114 14.15 13.61 7.47
N LYS A 115 14.17 13.14 8.71
CA LYS A 115 15.07 13.64 9.74
C LYS A 115 15.65 12.49 10.56
N ALA A 116 16.97 12.51 10.75
CA ALA A 116 17.68 11.58 11.61
C ALA A 116 18.48 12.33 12.66
N THR A 117 18.61 11.70 13.82
CA THR A 117 19.44 12.19 14.92
C THR A 117 20.60 11.22 15.12
N ILE A 118 21.82 11.74 15.04
CA ILE A 118 23.06 11.00 15.29
C ILE A 118 23.57 11.40 16.67
N THR A 119 23.69 10.45 17.56
CA THR A 119 24.25 10.65 18.90
C THR A 119 25.62 10.01 18.97
N ILE A 120 26.65 10.82 19.24
CA ILE A 120 28.01 10.34 19.50
C ILE A 120 28.24 10.40 21.00
N GLU A 121 28.62 9.28 21.58
CA GLU A 121 28.78 9.11 23.04
C GLU A 121 30.19 8.65 23.39
N CYS A 122 30.80 9.33 24.37
CA CYS A 122 32.10 8.96 24.97
C CYS A 122 32.01 9.19 26.46
N GLY A 123 32.23 8.13 27.26
CA GLY A 123 32.08 8.22 28.70
C GLY A 123 30.68 8.69 29.11
N GLY A 124 30.62 9.77 29.86
CA GLY A 124 29.35 10.40 30.26
C GLY A 124 28.85 11.53 29.35
N THR A 125 29.59 11.85 28.29
CA THR A 125 29.29 13.01 27.42
C THR A 125 28.70 12.55 26.11
N LYS A 126 27.65 13.26 25.64
CA LYS A 126 26.97 13.03 24.36
C LYS A 126 27.01 14.27 23.49
N ILE A 127 27.18 14.07 22.19
CA ILE A 127 26.99 15.07 21.15
C ILE A 127 25.88 14.60 20.23
N THR A 128 24.95 15.49 19.96
CA THR A 128 23.83 15.21 19.06
C THR A 128 23.99 16.03 17.79
N ILE A 129 23.87 15.37 16.64
CA ILE A 129 23.89 15.97 15.31
C ILE A 129 22.57 15.62 14.63
N THR A 130 21.91 16.61 14.06
CA THR A 130 20.67 16.44 13.32
C THR A 130 20.94 16.51 11.82
N VAL A 131 20.44 15.58 11.06
CA VAL A 131 20.43 15.61 9.60
C VAL A 131 18.98 15.60 9.12
N GLU A 132 18.58 16.67 8.44
CA GLU A 132 17.31 16.78 7.76
C GLU A 132 17.56 16.72 6.26
N GLN A 133 16.99 15.71 5.58
CA GLN A 133 17.04 15.61 4.14
C GLN A 133 15.67 15.97 3.56
N LYS A 134 15.69 16.95 2.64
CA LYS A 134 14.48 17.42 1.97
C LYS A 134 13.87 16.33 1.10
N GLY A 135 12.56 16.42 0.87
CA GLY A 135 11.85 15.57 -0.11
C GLY A 135 12.06 16.01 -1.55
N THR A 136 12.71 17.18 -1.76
CA THR A 136 12.95 17.74 -3.09
C THR A 136 14.41 18.16 -3.27
N THR A 137 14.84 18.19 -4.52
CA THR A 137 16.10 18.77 -4.98
C THR A 137 16.09 20.30 -4.84
N GLU A 138 17.23 20.97 -5.05
CA GLU A 138 17.35 22.43 -5.00
C GLU A 138 16.39 23.13 -6.00
N ASP A 139 16.09 22.51 -7.13
CA ASP A 139 15.14 23.03 -8.13
C ASP A 139 13.66 22.64 -7.87
N GLY A 140 13.39 22.06 -6.70
CA GLY A 140 12.03 21.74 -6.22
C GLY A 140 11.44 20.45 -6.79
N LYS A 141 12.24 19.59 -7.42
CA LYS A 141 11.79 18.30 -7.94
C LYS A 141 12.05 17.17 -6.94
N VAL A 142 11.24 16.16 -6.97
CA VAL A 142 11.54 14.89 -6.29
C VAL A 142 12.59 14.17 -7.12
N PRO A 143 13.73 13.72 -6.53
CA PRO A 143 14.75 12.99 -7.28
C PRO A 143 14.19 11.71 -7.87
N ASP A 144 14.58 11.42 -9.08
CA ASP A 144 14.32 10.13 -9.69
C ASP A 144 15.25 9.08 -9.08
N ASN A 145 14.71 7.93 -8.69
CA ASN A 145 15.43 6.89 -7.96
C ASN A 145 16.49 6.17 -8.82
N GLY A 146 16.62 6.57 -10.09
CA GLY A 146 17.49 5.82 -11.04
C GLY A 146 17.01 4.38 -11.31
N ASP A 147 16.22 3.83 -10.41
CA ASP A 147 15.23 2.81 -10.69
C ASP A 147 13.98 3.57 -11.18
N GLU A 148 14.03 4.15 -12.38
CA GLU A 148 12.77 4.29 -13.07
C GLU A 148 12.05 2.96 -12.86
N PRO A 149 10.78 2.95 -12.37
CA PRO A 149 9.96 1.83 -12.65
C PRO A 149 10.03 1.78 -14.17
N VAL A 150 10.84 0.84 -14.66
CA VAL A 150 10.92 0.59 -16.09
C VAL A 150 9.48 0.24 -16.40
N VAL A 151 8.70 1.27 -16.82
CA VAL A 151 7.53 0.97 -17.61
C VAL A 151 8.14 0.22 -18.77
N PRO A 152 8.06 -1.10 -18.79
CA PRO A 152 8.70 -1.87 -19.83
C PRO A 152 8.18 -1.26 -21.11
N VAL A 153 9.07 -0.92 -22.03
CA VAL A 153 8.72 -0.38 -23.34
C VAL A 153 7.52 -1.19 -23.82
N GLY A 154 6.34 -0.53 -23.93
CA GLY A 154 5.09 -1.20 -24.27
C GLY A 154 4.07 -1.40 -23.13
N ARG A 155 4.23 -0.88 -21.92
CA ARG A 155 3.13 -0.84 -20.94
C ARG A 155 2.23 0.36 -21.23
N LYS A 156 0.93 0.10 -21.29
CA LYS A 156 -0.11 1.13 -21.30
C LYS A 156 -0.65 1.27 -19.87
N LEU A 157 -0.86 2.50 -19.40
CA LEU A 157 -1.48 2.74 -18.11
C LEU A 157 -3.01 2.69 -18.24
N ILE A 158 -3.65 1.91 -17.40
CA ILE A 158 -5.12 1.88 -17.35
C ILE A 158 -5.60 3.24 -16.80
N ALA A 159 -6.35 3.98 -17.60
CA ALA A 159 -6.95 5.25 -17.19
C ALA A 159 -8.29 5.04 -16.50
N SER A 160 -9.10 4.13 -17.06
CA SER A 160 -10.41 3.82 -16.46
C SER A 160 -10.88 2.41 -16.82
N MET A 161 -11.80 1.91 -16.00
CA MET A 161 -12.56 0.69 -16.25
C MET A 161 -14.03 1.00 -16.07
N LYS A 162 -14.85 0.53 -17.02
CA LYS A 162 -16.30 0.55 -16.87
C LYS A 162 -16.78 -0.87 -16.66
N ASN A 163 -17.29 -1.14 -15.47
CA ASN A 163 -17.76 -2.44 -15.04
C ASN A 163 -19.28 -2.50 -15.06
N THR A 164 -19.83 -3.66 -15.41
CA THR A 164 -21.26 -3.93 -15.36
C THR A 164 -21.45 -5.32 -14.80
N TYR A 165 -22.38 -5.45 -13.87
CA TYR A 165 -22.69 -6.67 -13.14
C TYR A 165 -24.08 -7.17 -13.51
N TRP A 166 -24.25 -8.49 -13.50
CA TRP A 166 -25.54 -9.16 -13.70
C TRP A 166 -25.72 -10.23 -12.65
N ASP A 167 -26.92 -10.30 -12.09
CA ASP A 167 -27.28 -11.43 -11.22
C ASP A 167 -28.51 -12.17 -11.75
N TYR A 168 -28.70 -13.38 -11.25
CA TYR A 168 -29.83 -14.23 -11.58
C TYR A 168 -30.94 -14.00 -10.55
N SER A 169 -31.96 -13.25 -10.94
CA SER A 169 -33.23 -13.20 -10.19
C SER A 169 -34.12 -14.38 -10.61
N GLY A 170 -35.09 -14.77 -9.78
CA GLY A 170 -36.05 -15.83 -10.14
C GLY A 170 -36.82 -15.59 -11.43
N SER A 171 -36.74 -14.42 -12.05
CA SER A 171 -37.34 -13.98 -13.32
C SER A 171 -36.38 -14.02 -14.51
N GLY A 172 -35.07 -14.18 -14.28
CA GLY A 172 -34.05 -14.18 -15.33
C GLY A 172 -32.74 -13.49 -14.93
N ILE A 173 -31.91 -13.20 -15.92
CA ILE A 173 -30.66 -12.44 -15.72
C ILE A 173 -30.98 -10.97 -15.84
N GLU A 174 -30.70 -10.21 -14.79
CA GLU A 174 -30.95 -8.77 -14.72
C GLU A 174 -29.64 -8.02 -14.46
N ALA A 175 -29.51 -6.79 -14.97
CA ALA A 175 -28.39 -5.93 -14.61
C ALA A 175 -28.52 -5.53 -13.16
N ASP A 176 -27.52 -5.87 -12.34
CA ASP A 176 -27.49 -5.66 -10.91
C ASP A 176 -26.74 -4.38 -10.53
N GLY A 177 -25.73 -4.00 -11.31
CA GLY A 177 -24.97 -2.79 -11.04
C GLY A 177 -24.10 -2.36 -12.20
N ASP A 178 -23.66 -1.12 -12.11
CA ASP A 178 -22.62 -0.56 -12.96
C ASP A 178 -21.72 0.38 -12.14
N GLU A 179 -20.44 0.42 -12.48
CA GLU A 179 -19.48 1.32 -11.86
C GLU A 179 -18.47 1.83 -12.88
N VAL A 180 -17.87 2.98 -12.59
CA VAL A 180 -16.73 3.51 -13.34
C VAL A 180 -15.57 3.74 -12.38
N VAL A 181 -14.46 3.07 -12.64
CA VAL A 181 -13.23 3.20 -11.88
C VAL A 181 -12.26 4.06 -12.66
N ASN A 182 -11.73 5.11 -12.05
CA ASN A 182 -10.71 5.97 -12.61
C ASN A 182 -9.41 5.83 -11.82
N PHE A 183 -8.29 5.73 -12.53
CA PHE A 183 -6.96 5.50 -11.96
C PHE A 183 -6.07 6.72 -12.20
N PHE A 184 -5.34 7.14 -11.17
CA PHE A 184 -4.45 8.30 -11.19
C PHE A 184 -3.05 7.89 -10.75
N TYR A 185 -2.04 8.37 -11.45
CA TYR A 185 -0.66 7.97 -11.28
C TYR A 185 0.22 9.16 -10.95
N ASP A 186 1.30 8.91 -10.21
CA ASP A 186 2.36 9.90 -10.01
C ASP A 186 3.31 9.96 -11.24
N ASP A 187 4.29 10.87 -11.16
CA ASP A 187 5.30 11.04 -12.22
C ASP A 187 6.19 9.78 -12.41
N ARG A 188 6.14 8.83 -11.45
CA ARG A 188 6.81 7.52 -11.53
C ARG A 188 5.88 6.42 -12.05
N LEU A 189 4.72 6.80 -12.56
CA LEU A 189 3.70 5.90 -13.11
C LEU A 189 3.16 4.88 -12.08
N ARG A 190 3.29 5.17 -10.78
CA ARG A 190 2.70 4.38 -9.71
C ARG A 190 1.28 4.85 -9.43
N LEU A 191 0.37 3.92 -9.19
CA LEU A 191 -1.00 4.25 -8.83
C LEU A 191 -1.04 4.97 -7.46
N THR A 192 -1.51 6.21 -7.43
CA THR A 192 -1.63 7.00 -6.18
C THR A 192 -3.06 7.23 -5.75
N LYS A 193 -4.01 7.09 -6.67
CA LYS A 193 -5.42 7.27 -6.35
C LYS A 193 -6.30 6.44 -7.29
N MET A 194 -7.36 5.91 -6.73
CA MET A 194 -8.42 5.23 -7.45
C MET A 194 -9.77 5.84 -7.01
N VAL A 195 -10.64 6.12 -7.96
CA VAL A 195 -11.98 6.65 -7.70
C VAL A 195 -13.00 5.78 -8.39
N VAL A 196 -13.87 5.17 -7.61
CA VAL A 196 -15.01 4.36 -8.06
C VAL A 196 -16.27 5.19 -7.93
N ASN A 197 -16.99 5.35 -9.03
CA ASN A 197 -18.32 5.94 -9.04
C ASN A 197 -19.33 4.83 -9.32
N THR A 198 -20.23 4.62 -8.39
CA THR A 198 -21.28 3.59 -8.42
C THR A 198 -22.56 4.12 -7.76
N TRP A 199 -23.46 3.22 -7.40
CA TRP A 199 -24.71 3.58 -6.74
C TRP A 199 -25.18 2.42 -5.85
N ASP A 200 -25.88 2.77 -4.77
CA ASP A 200 -26.60 1.84 -3.91
C ASP A 200 -28.11 1.90 -4.16
N GLU A 201 -28.80 0.83 -3.85
CA GLU A 201 -30.27 0.79 -3.85
C GLU A 201 -30.81 0.87 -2.41
N THR A 202 -31.60 1.89 -2.12
CA THR A 202 -32.39 1.90 -0.90
C THR A 202 -33.69 1.17 -1.13
N ALA A 203 -33.98 0.15 -0.33
CA ALA A 203 -35.32 -0.39 -0.25
C ALA A 203 -36.23 0.62 0.44
N GLU A 204 -37.21 1.18 -0.28
CA GLU A 204 -38.30 1.90 0.40
C GLU A 204 -38.99 0.94 1.38
N PRO A 205 -39.26 1.37 2.63
CA PRO A 205 -40.00 0.52 3.57
C PRO A 205 -41.31 0.15 2.93
N SER A 206 -41.57 -1.14 2.77
CA SER A 206 -42.84 -1.66 2.26
C SER A 206 -43.96 -1.00 3.01
N PRO A 207 -44.95 -0.40 2.32
CA PRO A 207 -46.09 0.22 3.02
C PRO A 207 -46.72 -0.82 3.97
N LYS A 208 -46.87 -0.45 5.24
CA LYS A 208 -47.48 -1.33 6.26
C LYS A 208 -48.75 -1.94 5.68
N GLN A 209 -48.79 -3.27 5.56
CA GLN A 209 -49.98 -3.99 5.09
C GLN A 209 -51.18 -3.53 5.87
N ILE A 210 -52.13 -2.93 5.19
CA ILE A 210 -53.44 -2.61 5.76
C ILE A 210 -54.16 -3.95 5.89
N PRO A 211 -54.59 -4.36 7.10
CA PRO A 211 -55.29 -5.61 7.28
C PRO A 211 -56.57 -5.63 6.39
N GLY A 212 -56.63 -6.57 5.44
CA GLY A 212 -57.75 -6.77 4.54
C GLY A 212 -57.59 -6.37 3.08
N ALA A 213 -56.45 -5.87 2.66
CA ALA A 213 -56.11 -5.65 1.23
C ALA A 213 -55.68 -6.98 0.61
N THR A 214 -56.31 -7.41 -0.44
CA THR A 214 -55.88 -8.48 -1.33
C THR A 214 -54.52 -8.09 -1.93
N ALA A 215 -53.55 -9.02 -1.92
CA ALA A 215 -52.16 -8.82 -2.36
C ALA A 215 -52.11 -8.16 -3.75
N ALA A 216 -52.02 -6.83 -3.78
CA ALA A 216 -51.54 -6.13 -4.94
C ALA A 216 -50.02 -6.30 -4.97
N SER A 217 -49.47 -6.74 -6.09
CA SER A 217 -48.06 -6.81 -6.33
C SER A 217 -47.40 -5.51 -5.92
N SER A 218 -46.70 -5.49 -4.77
CA SER A 218 -45.97 -4.30 -4.32
C SER A 218 -44.78 -4.12 -5.26
N VAL A 219 -44.87 -3.18 -6.20
CA VAL A 219 -43.74 -2.67 -6.93
C VAL A 219 -42.93 -1.90 -5.90
N THR A 220 -41.88 -2.50 -5.37
CA THR A 220 -40.91 -1.81 -4.50
C THR A 220 -40.14 -0.86 -5.40
N THR A 221 -40.42 0.44 -5.28
CA THR A 221 -39.61 1.45 -5.99
C THR A 221 -38.27 1.52 -5.27
N ARG A 222 -37.23 1.04 -5.93
CA ARG A 222 -35.86 1.18 -5.43
C ARG A 222 -35.31 2.52 -5.88
N THR A 223 -34.79 3.31 -4.97
CA THR A 223 -34.14 4.59 -5.27
C THR A 223 -32.63 4.38 -5.27
N ARG A 224 -31.98 4.78 -6.36
CA ARG A 224 -30.53 4.73 -6.49
C ARG A 224 -29.89 5.92 -5.79
N ILE A 225 -28.94 5.65 -4.93
CA ILE A 225 -28.13 6.64 -4.22
C ILE A 225 -26.73 6.63 -4.84
N PRO A 226 -26.23 7.78 -5.32
CA PRO A 226 -24.88 7.85 -5.85
C PRO A 226 -23.84 7.60 -4.73
N VAL A 227 -22.87 6.76 -5.03
CA VAL A 227 -21.76 6.39 -4.14
C VAL A 227 -20.45 6.68 -4.84
N THR A 228 -19.53 7.31 -4.13
CA THR A 228 -18.14 7.49 -4.54
C THR A 228 -17.22 6.84 -3.53
N ILE A 229 -16.38 5.89 -4.00
CA ILE A 229 -15.34 5.28 -3.18
C ILE A 229 -14.00 5.82 -3.67
N THR A 230 -13.19 6.36 -2.77
CA THR A 230 -11.88 6.89 -3.08
C THR A 230 -10.82 6.12 -2.31
N ALA A 231 -9.87 5.50 -3.00
CA ALA A 231 -8.66 4.94 -2.42
C ALA A 231 -7.48 5.87 -2.73
N VAL A 232 -6.75 6.28 -1.70
CA VAL A 232 -5.50 7.05 -1.81
C VAL A 232 -4.35 6.17 -1.36
N ILE A 233 -3.30 6.07 -2.17
CA ILE A 233 -2.16 5.19 -1.95
C ILE A 233 -0.91 6.04 -1.75
N ALA A 234 -0.18 5.77 -0.68
CA ALA A 234 1.09 6.42 -0.36
C ALA A 234 2.22 5.39 -0.34
N TYR A 235 3.41 5.80 -0.78
CA TYR A 235 4.60 4.97 -0.85
C TYR A 235 5.71 5.58 0.00
N GLY A 236 6.26 4.81 0.93
CA GLY A 236 7.48 5.12 1.68
C GLY A 236 8.70 4.40 1.07
N ASP A 237 9.85 4.53 1.72
CA ASP A 237 11.10 3.87 1.27
C ASP A 237 10.98 2.34 1.26
N ARG A 238 10.38 1.77 2.29
CA ARG A 238 10.17 0.31 2.46
C ARG A 238 8.76 0.02 2.98
N SER A 239 7.79 0.81 2.57
CA SER A 239 6.40 0.64 2.98
C SER A 239 5.46 1.19 1.92
N ALA A 240 4.24 0.71 1.95
CA ALA A 240 3.13 1.33 1.24
C ALA A 240 1.90 1.34 2.14
N SER A 241 1.03 2.30 1.94
CA SER A 241 -0.23 2.38 2.67
C SER A 241 -1.35 2.88 1.77
N TYR A 242 -2.57 2.63 2.18
CA TYR A 242 -3.75 3.21 1.54
C TYR A 242 -4.78 3.63 2.58
N GLU A 243 -5.62 4.57 2.17
CA GLU A 243 -6.85 4.95 2.86
C GLU A 243 -7.99 4.90 1.85
N ILE A 244 -9.08 4.21 2.21
CA ILE A 244 -10.32 4.15 1.42
C ILE A 244 -11.40 4.88 2.18
N THR A 245 -12.09 5.78 1.51
CA THR A 245 -13.26 6.49 2.01
C THR A 245 -14.45 6.23 1.10
N ARG A 246 -15.62 6.07 1.69
CA ARG A 246 -16.89 5.94 0.99
C ARG A 246 -17.76 7.17 1.25
N GLU A 247 -18.28 7.75 0.21
CA GLU A 247 -19.16 8.92 0.22
C GLU A 247 -20.50 8.55 -0.40
N GLU A 248 -21.59 8.76 0.34
CA GLU A 248 -22.95 8.57 -0.11
C GLU A 248 -23.69 9.91 -0.13
N ASN A 249 -24.30 10.26 -1.25
CA ASN A 249 -24.99 11.57 -1.43
C ASN A 249 -24.13 12.79 -1.05
N GLY A 250 -22.82 12.74 -1.24
CA GLY A 250 -21.89 13.83 -0.89
C GLY A 250 -21.51 13.88 0.60
N ALA A 251 -21.81 12.85 1.37
CA ALA A 251 -21.40 12.74 2.78
C ALA A 251 -20.52 11.52 3.01
N VAL A 252 -19.36 11.73 3.62
CA VAL A 252 -18.45 10.64 4.02
C VAL A 252 -18.99 10.00 5.31
N ASP A 253 -19.15 8.69 5.28
CA ASP A 253 -19.38 7.90 6.50
C ASP A 253 -18.03 7.48 7.09
N PRO A 254 -17.67 7.97 8.28
CA PRO A 254 -16.39 7.62 8.91
C PRO A 254 -16.28 6.13 9.25
N HIS A 255 -17.38 5.40 9.38
CA HIS A 255 -17.37 3.96 9.65
C HIS A 255 -17.12 3.12 8.38
N ASN A 256 -17.27 3.71 7.21
CA ASN A 256 -16.90 3.12 5.93
C ASN A 256 -15.49 3.54 5.47
N THR A 257 -14.63 3.94 6.42
CA THR A 257 -13.23 4.24 6.17
C THR A 257 -12.39 3.01 6.49
N GLN A 258 -11.51 2.65 5.55
CA GLN A 258 -10.61 1.51 5.68
C GLN A 258 -9.18 1.98 5.43
N THR A 259 -8.23 1.42 6.17
CA THR A 259 -6.80 1.71 5.98
C THR A 259 -6.01 0.44 5.95
N GLY A 260 -4.96 0.41 5.12
CA GLY A 260 -4.01 -0.69 5.08
C GLY A 260 -2.58 -0.19 4.95
N SER A 261 -1.65 -0.96 5.46
CA SER A 261 -0.22 -0.69 5.30
C SER A 261 0.57 -1.98 5.19
N VAL A 262 1.69 -1.93 4.47
CA VAL A 262 2.64 -3.04 4.33
C VAL A 262 4.06 -2.56 4.53
N GLU A 263 4.89 -3.44 5.10
CA GLU A 263 6.33 -3.33 5.08
C GLU A 263 6.88 -4.12 3.89
N LEU A 264 7.91 -3.58 3.25
CA LEU A 264 8.51 -4.16 2.04
C LEU A 264 9.91 -4.72 2.34
N ASP A 265 10.26 -5.85 1.73
CA ASP A 265 11.62 -6.37 1.71
C ASP A 265 12.53 -5.56 0.76
N GLU A 266 13.80 -5.98 0.65
CA GLU A 266 14.78 -5.33 -0.24
C GLU A 266 14.43 -5.44 -1.73
N ALA A 267 13.61 -6.41 -2.10
CA ALA A 267 13.10 -6.58 -3.46
C ALA A 267 11.79 -5.80 -3.73
N GLY A 268 11.32 -4.99 -2.75
CA GLY A 268 10.09 -4.20 -2.85
C GLY A 268 8.81 -5.04 -2.71
N ARG A 269 8.88 -6.25 -2.10
CA ARG A 269 7.73 -7.12 -1.89
C ARG A 269 7.20 -6.97 -0.48
N ALA A 270 5.89 -6.93 -0.31
CA ALA A 270 5.24 -6.89 1.00
C ALA A 270 5.55 -8.17 1.80
N VAL A 271 6.05 -8.03 3.03
CA VAL A 271 6.37 -9.17 3.93
C VAL A 271 5.47 -9.22 5.14
N SER A 272 4.92 -8.10 5.54
CA SER A 272 3.91 -8.01 6.60
C SER A 272 2.98 -6.84 6.32
N GLY A 273 1.79 -6.88 6.88
CA GLY A 273 0.83 -5.83 6.72
C GLY A 273 -0.18 -5.73 7.84
N LYS A 274 -0.92 -4.65 7.82
CA LYS A 274 -2.01 -4.38 8.73
C LYS A 274 -3.17 -3.78 7.97
N TYR A 275 -4.36 -4.21 8.36
CA TYR A 275 -5.64 -3.72 7.86
C TYR A 275 -6.49 -3.21 9.04
N LEU A 276 -7.20 -2.12 8.83
CA LEU A 276 -8.14 -1.54 9.78
C LEU A 276 -9.44 -1.17 9.07
N SER A 277 -10.56 -1.57 9.63
CA SER A 277 -11.91 -1.19 9.21
C SER A 277 -12.83 -1.10 10.41
N TYR A 278 -14.12 -0.93 10.16
CA TYR A 278 -15.17 -1.00 11.17
C TYR A 278 -16.17 -2.08 10.78
N ASP A 279 -16.63 -2.83 11.75
CA ASP A 279 -17.65 -3.87 11.59
C ASP A 279 -18.91 -3.52 12.43
N ASP A 280 -20.09 -3.68 11.85
CA ASP A 280 -21.38 -3.62 12.58
C ASP A 280 -21.87 -5.05 12.86
N ASP A 281 -21.18 -5.73 13.77
CA ASP A 281 -21.36 -7.15 14.10
C ASP A 281 -22.78 -7.51 14.56
N LYS A 282 -23.61 -6.51 14.89
CA LYS A 282 -24.98 -6.73 15.39
C LYS A 282 -26.07 -6.15 14.50
N GLY A 283 -25.72 -5.40 13.43
CA GLY A 283 -26.72 -4.69 12.64
C GLY A 283 -27.51 -3.64 13.43
N GLU A 284 -26.99 -3.20 14.57
CA GLU A 284 -27.65 -2.27 15.51
C GLU A 284 -27.07 -0.86 15.41
N GLY A 285 -26.11 -0.62 14.48
CA GLY A 285 -25.42 0.66 14.33
C GLY A 285 -24.31 0.89 15.38
N GLU A 286 -23.89 -0.15 16.08
CA GLU A 286 -22.75 -0.12 16.99
C GLU A 286 -21.50 -0.61 16.23
N TRP A 287 -20.76 0.34 15.66
CA TRP A 287 -19.56 0.08 14.88
C TRP A 287 -18.37 -0.26 15.77
N ILE A 288 -17.78 -1.43 15.56
CA ILE A 288 -16.63 -1.93 16.30
C ILE A 288 -15.40 -1.87 15.40
N PRO A 289 -14.26 -1.30 15.86
CA PRO A 289 -13.01 -1.36 15.09
C PRO A 289 -12.58 -2.81 14.86
N TYR A 290 -12.36 -3.16 13.61
CA TYR A 290 -11.80 -4.44 13.20
C TYR A 290 -10.37 -4.22 12.74
N SER A 291 -9.42 -5.07 13.17
CA SER A 291 -8.05 -5.03 12.68
C SER A 291 -7.54 -6.42 12.38
N ASP A 292 -6.86 -6.56 11.26
CA ASP A 292 -6.13 -7.76 10.89
C ASP A 292 -4.65 -7.44 10.65
N MET A 293 -3.77 -8.38 11.02
CA MET A 293 -2.35 -8.34 10.72
C MET A 293 -2.01 -9.60 9.92
N TYR A 294 -1.19 -9.46 8.89
CA TYR A 294 -0.82 -10.57 8.05
C TYR A 294 0.68 -10.59 7.73
N GLU A 295 1.19 -11.80 7.49
CA GLU A 295 2.56 -12.06 7.09
C GLU A 295 2.56 -12.78 5.74
N LEU A 296 3.45 -12.38 4.84
CA LEU A 296 3.58 -12.90 3.49
C LEU A 296 4.91 -13.61 3.30
N SER A 297 4.90 -14.75 2.64
CA SER A 297 6.10 -15.55 2.37
C SER A 297 6.20 -15.88 0.88
N TYR A 298 7.42 -15.87 0.37
CA TYR A 298 7.74 -16.05 -1.05
C TYR A 298 8.68 -17.24 -1.25
N ASP A 299 8.58 -17.86 -2.40
CA ASP A 299 9.58 -18.83 -2.85
C ASP A 299 10.86 -18.14 -3.37
N ASP A 300 11.88 -18.94 -3.69
CA ASP A 300 13.16 -18.45 -4.21
C ASP A 300 13.01 -17.75 -5.58
N ALA A 301 11.94 -18.04 -6.31
CA ALA A 301 11.64 -17.38 -7.58
C ALA A 301 10.92 -16.04 -7.39
N GLY A 302 10.42 -15.73 -6.18
CA GLY A 302 9.74 -14.49 -5.84
C GLY A 302 8.22 -14.53 -6.02
N TYR A 303 7.62 -15.70 -6.12
CA TYR A 303 6.17 -15.88 -6.10
C TYR A 303 5.65 -15.95 -4.67
N LEU A 304 4.50 -15.32 -4.39
CA LEU A 304 3.80 -15.43 -3.12
C LEU A 304 3.30 -16.86 -2.94
N VAL A 305 3.76 -17.56 -1.90
CA VAL A 305 3.37 -18.96 -1.64
C VAL A 305 2.53 -19.12 -0.38
N LYS A 306 2.54 -18.11 0.50
CA LYS A 306 1.81 -18.18 1.76
C LYS A 306 1.45 -16.81 2.28
N SER A 307 0.23 -16.68 2.80
CA SER A 307 -0.25 -15.56 3.63
C SER A 307 -0.77 -16.11 4.95
N VAL A 308 -0.51 -15.42 6.06
CA VAL A 308 -1.04 -15.76 7.38
C VAL A 308 -1.69 -14.52 7.97
N SER A 309 -3.00 -14.57 8.16
CA SER A 309 -3.80 -13.53 8.77
C SER A 309 -4.04 -13.84 10.26
N SER A 310 -4.05 -12.80 11.10
CA SER A 310 -4.36 -12.94 12.52
C SER A 310 -5.85 -13.26 12.78
N GLN A 311 -6.72 -12.98 11.81
CA GLN A 311 -8.17 -13.16 11.91
C GLN A 311 -8.67 -14.28 10.99
N ASN A 312 -8.16 -14.34 9.77
CA ASN A 312 -8.71 -15.20 8.71
C ASN A 312 -7.95 -16.51 8.47
N GLY A 313 -6.83 -16.73 9.20
CA GLY A 313 -6.08 -17.97 9.12
C GLY A 313 -4.96 -17.97 8.09
N GLU A 314 -4.73 -19.09 7.44
CA GLU A 314 -3.59 -19.30 6.54
C GLU A 314 -4.08 -19.56 5.11
N GLU A 315 -3.43 -18.90 4.15
CA GLU A 315 -3.55 -19.19 2.72
C GLU A 315 -2.24 -19.79 2.20
N ARG A 316 -2.35 -20.73 1.28
CA ARG A 316 -1.21 -21.30 0.55
C ARG A 316 -1.49 -21.29 -0.94
N ILE A 317 -0.51 -20.83 -1.71
CA ILE A 317 -0.64 -20.66 -3.15
C ILE A 317 0.32 -21.62 -3.85
N THR A 318 -0.20 -22.44 -4.76
CA THR A 318 0.59 -23.33 -5.61
C THR A 318 0.75 -22.72 -6.98
N TRP A 319 2.00 -22.58 -7.43
CA TRP A 319 2.36 -22.02 -8.73
C TRP A 319 2.82 -23.11 -9.69
N THR A 320 2.33 -23.08 -10.93
CA THR A 320 2.73 -23.98 -12.00
C THR A 320 2.89 -23.22 -13.30
N GLY A 321 4.07 -23.32 -13.94
CA GLY A 321 4.35 -22.62 -15.20
C GLY A 321 4.17 -21.12 -15.13
N GLY A 322 4.59 -20.50 -14.00
CA GLY A 322 4.49 -19.04 -13.80
C GLY A 322 3.08 -18.52 -13.46
N ASN A 323 2.13 -19.41 -13.17
CA ASN A 323 0.75 -19.04 -12.84
C ASN A 323 0.27 -19.68 -11.54
N PRO A 324 -0.53 -18.99 -10.68
CA PRO A 324 -1.10 -19.57 -9.46
C PRO A 324 -2.26 -20.50 -9.81
N THR A 325 -2.05 -21.81 -9.67
CA THR A 325 -3.01 -22.84 -10.11
C THR A 325 -3.94 -23.32 -9.02
N GLU A 326 -3.56 -23.09 -7.75
CA GLU A 326 -4.36 -23.50 -6.60
C GLU A 326 -4.13 -22.54 -5.44
N VAL A 327 -5.19 -22.09 -4.80
CA VAL A 327 -5.18 -21.32 -3.55
C VAL A 327 -5.94 -22.13 -2.52
N TRP A 328 -5.23 -22.59 -1.50
CA TRP A 328 -5.83 -23.25 -0.34
C TRP A 328 -5.96 -22.22 0.79
N TRP A 329 -7.09 -22.15 1.44
CA TRP A 329 -7.30 -21.33 2.60
C TRP A 329 -8.12 -22.06 3.66
N GLY A 330 -7.68 -21.94 4.92
CA GLY A 330 -8.30 -22.55 6.08
C GLY A 330 -8.62 -21.51 7.12
N LEU A 331 -9.88 -21.46 7.55
CA LEU A 331 -10.33 -20.57 8.60
C LEU A 331 -9.84 -21.07 9.97
N THR A 332 -9.36 -20.16 10.81
CA THR A 332 -8.99 -20.47 12.18
C THR A 332 -10.25 -20.81 12.99
N GLY A 333 -10.45 -22.08 13.29
CA GLY A 333 -11.37 -22.55 14.32
C GLY A 333 -12.62 -23.31 13.91
N ASP A 334 -13.03 -23.34 12.65
CA ASP A 334 -14.23 -24.07 12.21
C ASP A 334 -13.94 -25.39 11.46
N GLY A 335 -12.69 -25.66 11.11
CA GLY A 335 -12.26 -26.90 10.48
C GLY A 335 -12.75 -27.06 9.04
N GLN A 336 -13.11 -25.98 8.38
CA GLN A 336 -13.46 -25.96 6.96
C GLN A 336 -12.30 -25.40 6.14
N ASP A 337 -11.77 -26.21 5.25
CA ASP A 337 -10.77 -25.81 4.29
C ASP A 337 -11.41 -25.58 2.92
N PHE A 338 -10.93 -24.57 2.21
CA PHE A 338 -11.36 -24.25 0.86
C PHE A 338 -10.17 -24.37 -0.10
N ILE A 339 -10.44 -24.75 -1.33
CA ILE A 339 -9.44 -24.81 -2.39
C ILE A 339 -10.04 -24.18 -3.64
N ASP A 340 -9.44 -23.09 -4.08
CA ASP A 340 -9.76 -22.49 -5.36
C ASP A 340 -8.73 -22.94 -6.39
N LYS A 341 -9.20 -23.30 -7.59
CA LYS A 341 -8.36 -23.76 -8.69
C LYS A 341 -8.52 -22.88 -9.90
N ALA A 342 -7.41 -22.56 -10.53
CA ALA A 342 -7.39 -21.78 -11.74
C ALA A 342 -6.69 -22.52 -12.89
N SER A 343 -7.24 -22.40 -14.09
CA SER A 343 -6.57 -22.79 -15.34
C SER A 343 -6.30 -21.57 -16.21
N TYR A 344 -5.27 -21.63 -17.03
CA TYR A 344 -4.72 -20.49 -17.75
C TYR A 344 -4.66 -20.77 -19.24
N GLY A 345 -4.96 -19.76 -20.04
CA GLY A 345 -4.79 -19.78 -21.49
C GLY A 345 -3.51 -19.10 -21.94
N THR A 346 -3.61 -18.41 -23.05
CA THR A 346 -2.45 -17.74 -23.70
C THR A 346 -2.49 -16.22 -23.61
N VAL A 347 -3.51 -15.64 -23.01
CA VAL A 347 -3.61 -14.17 -22.85
C VAL A 347 -2.63 -13.70 -21.79
N PRO A 348 -1.63 -12.87 -22.14
CA PRO A 348 -0.61 -12.47 -21.19
C PRO A 348 -1.16 -11.46 -20.16
N ASN A 349 -0.72 -11.59 -18.90
CA ASN A 349 -1.01 -10.62 -17.82
C ASN A 349 0.02 -9.48 -17.86
N LYS A 350 -0.16 -8.54 -18.77
CA LYS A 350 0.81 -7.47 -19.02
C LYS A 350 0.31 -6.04 -18.78
N THR A 351 -0.90 -5.87 -18.22
CA THR A 351 -1.40 -4.57 -17.78
C THR A 351 -0.53 -3.97 -16.67
N ASN A 352 -0.50 -2.65 -16.50
CA ASN A 352 0.28 -2.02 -15.42
C ASN A 352 -0.24 -2.41 -14.02
N LEU A 353 -1.53 -2.69 -13.88
CA LEU A 353 -2.17 -3.19 -12.67
C LEU A 353 -2.39 -4.71 -12.78
N ASP A 354 -2.29 -5.45 -11.68
CA ASP A 354 -2.54 -6.91 -11.70
C ASP A 354 -4.04 -7.21 -11.62
N LEU A 355 -4.69 -7.11 -12.77
CA LEU A 355 -6.13 -7.38 -12.89
C LEU A 355 -6.47 -8.85 -12.69
N ASN A 356 -5.52 -9.76 -12.90
CA ASN A 356 -5.75 -11.18 -12.71
C ASN A 356 -5.96 -11.51 -11.23
N TRP A 357 -5.12 -10.98 -10.35
CA TRP A 357 -5.31 -11.16 -8.92
C TRP A 357 -6.57 -10.45 -8.42
N PHE A 358 -6.78 -9.23 -8.87
CA PHE A 358 -7.84 -8.37 -8.36
C PHE A 358 -9.26 -8.78 -8.80
N PHE A 359 -9.45 -9.12 -10.09
CA PHE A 359 -10.79 -9.43 -10.62
C PHE A 359 -11.07 -10.91 -10.83
N VAL A 360 -10.03 -11.70 -11.04
CA VAL A 360 -10.18 -13.03 -11.56
C VAL A 360 -9.99 -14.07 -10.47
N LEU A 361 -8.99 -13.92 -9.63
CA LEU A 361 -8.70 -14.83 -8.53
C LEU A 361 -9.51 -14.49 -7.27
N ALA A 362 -9.87 -13.23 -7.07
CA ALA A 362 -10.87 -12.80 -6.10
C ALA A 362 -12.27 -13.03 -6.69
N THR A 363 -12.77 -14.19 -6.54
CA THR A 363 -13.81 -14.86 -7.33
C THR A 363 -15.19 -14.20 -7.43
N GLU A 364 -15.54 -13.22 -6.62
CA GLU A 364 -16.89 -12.65 -6.64
C GLU A 364 -17.06 -11.37 -7.47
N GLY A 365 -16.00 -10.82 -8.08
CA GLY A 365 -16.09 -9.69 -9.02
C GLY A 365 -16.50 -8.34 -8.40
N TRP A 366 -16.67 -8.29 -7.09
CA TRP A 366 -17.16 -7.12 -6.33
C TRP A 366 -16.05 -6.27 -5.73
N ALA A 367 -14.82 -6.52 -6.11
CA ALA A 367 -13.63 -6.00 -5.45
C ALA A 367 -13.57 -4.48 -5.27
N PHE A 368 -14.23 -3.71 -6.14
CA PHE A 368 -14.33 -2.26 -5.97
C PHE A 368 -15.61 -1.84 -5.23
N ALA A 369 -16.75 -2.44 -5.55
CA ALA A 369 -18.04 -2.04 -5.01
C ALA A 369 -18.24 -2.44 -3.54
N SER A 370 -17.67 -3.56 -3.10
CA SER A 370 -17.72 -4.02 -1.71
C SER A 370 -16.76 -3.28 -0.79
N GLY A 371 -15.78 -2.56 -1.35
CA GLY A 371 -14.75 -1.89 -0.56
C GLY A 371 -13.74 -2.85 0.06
N ASP A 372 -13.64 -4.11 -0.45
CA ASP A 372 -12.62 -5.04 -0.02
C ASP A 372 -11.24 -4.55 -0.41
N SER A 373 -10.62 -3.91 0.54
CA SER A 373 -9.36 -3.18 0.41
C SER A 373 -8.14 -4.06 0.42
N GLU A 374 -8.26 -5.31 0.85
CA GLU A 374 -7.14 -6.26 1.00
C GLU A 374 -6.40 -6.51 -0.32
N ASN A 375 -7.07 -6.28 -1.45
CA ASN A 375 -6.51 -6.52 -2.78
C ASN A 375 -5.76 -5.33 -3.42
N ILE A 376 -5.64 -4.18 -2.75
CA ILE A 376 -4.91 -3.02 -3.31
C ILE A 376 -3.43 -3.33 -3.50
N PHE A 377 -2.77 -3.97 -2.54
CA PHE A 377 -1.35 -4.30 -2.66
C PHE A 377 -1.04 -5.31 -3.77
N PRO A 378 -1.82 -6.41 -3.95
CA PRO A 378 -1.73 -7.25 -5.14
C PRO A 378 -1.98 -6.48 -6.43
N LEU A 379 -3.01 -5.64 -6.50
CA LEU A 379 -3.34 -4.84 -7.69
C LEU A 379 -2.16 -4.00 -8.17
N ILE A 380 -1.44 -3.35 -7.25
CA ILE A 380 -0.29 -2.50 -7.55
C ILE A 380 1.04 -3.28 -7.65
N GLY A 381 1.00 -4.61 -7.51
CA GLY A 381 2.13 -5.50 -7.73
C GLY A 381 3.12 -5.59 -6.57
N LEU A 382 2.72 -5.27 -5.34
CA LEU A 382 3.58 -5.39 -4.15
C LEU A 382 3.65 -6.80 -3.56
N THR A 383 2.86 -7.76 -4.05
CA THR A 383 2.84 -9.15 -3.55
C THR A 383 3.73 -10.10 -4.36
N GLY A 384 4.82 -9.60 -4.88
CA GLY A 384 5.82 -10.41 -5.58
C GLY A 384 5.53 -10.56 -7.09
N LYS A 385 5.98 -11.67 -7.66
CA LYS A 385 5.79 -11.91 -9.10
C LYS A 385 4.32 -12.14 -9.44
N ARG A 386 3.90 -11.55 -10.55
CA ARG A 386 2.58 -11.75 -11.12
C ARG A 386 2.49 -13.07 -11.89
N SER A 387 1.26 -13.54 -12.11
CA SER A 387 0.99 -14.59 -13.10
C SER A 387 1.45 -14.17 -14.50
N GLU A 388 1.97 -15.11 -15.28
CA GLU A 388 2.36 -14.85 -16.67
C GLU A 388 1.14 -14.62 -17.58
N HIS A 389 0.04 -15.32 -17.30
CA HIS A 389 -1.17 -15.29 -18.10
C HIS A 389 -2.40 -14.93 -17.25
N MET A 390 -3.45 -14.51 -17.92
CA MET A 390 -4.79 -14.34 -17.35
C MET A 390 -5.45 -15.71 -17.17
N ALA A 391 -6.13 -15.92 -16.03
CA ALA A 391 -6.86 -17.17 -15.80
C ALA A 391 -8.10 -17.27 -16.69
N GLU A 392 -8.38 -18.44 -17.24
CA GLU A 392 -9.57 -18.71 -18.07
C GLU A 392 -10.72 -19.31 -17.28
N ILE A 393 -10.41 -20.18 -16.32
CA ILE A 393 -11.43 -20.80 -15.46
C ILE A 393 -10.95 -20.73 -14.03
N VAL A 394 -11.80 -20.25 -13.15
CA VAL A 394 -11.61 -20.32 -11.70
C VAL A 394 -12.75 -21.11 -11.09
N THR A 395 -12.44 -22.07 -10.23
CA THR A 395 -13.42 -22.93 -9.57
C THR A 395 -13.20 -22.86 -8.07
N GLU A 396 -14.21 -22.42 -7.36
CA GLU A 396 -14.28 -22.48 -5.90
C GLU A 396 -14.69 -23.88 -5.49
N SER A 397 -14.02 -24.47 -4.52
CA SER A 397 -14.41 -25.76 -3.99
C SER A 397 -14.22 -25.83 -2.49
N ASN A 398 -15.26 -26.30 -1.81
CA ASN A 398 -15.16 -26.71 -0.42
C ASN A 398 -14.62 -28.15 -0.38
N ILE A 399 -13.61 -28.43 0.47
CA ILE A 399 -13.01 -29.76 0.64
C ILE A 399 -14.07 -30.83 1.07
N ILE A 400 -15.14 -30.41 1.74
CA ILE A 400 -16.20 -31.28 2.22
C ILE A 400 -17.18 -31.71 1.08
N GLY A 401 -16.94 -31.30 -0.17
CA GLY A 401 -17.66 -31.81 -1.34
C GLY A 401 -18.92 -31.04 -1.72
N SER A 402 -19.14 -29.84 -1.23
CA SER A 402 -20.12 -28.95 -1.85
C SER A 402 -19.50 -28.32 -3.10
N SER A 403 -20.17 -28.45 -4.23
CA SER A 403 -19.78 -27.80 -5.47
C SER A 403 -19.85 -26.26 -5.30
N GLY A 404 -18.70 -25.62 -5.29
CA GLY A 404 -18.59 -24.17 -5.38
C GLY A 404 -19.04 -23.63 -6.74
N ASN A 405 -18.96 -22.33 -6.89
CA ASN A 405 -19.17 -21.68 -8.18
C ASN A 405 -17.97 -21.96 -9.10
N SER A 406 -18.20 -21.88 -10.39
CA SER A 406 -17.15 -21.89 -11.40
C SER A 406 -17.35 -20.70 -12.31
N TYR A 407 -16.26 -20.03 -12.66
CA TYR A 407 -16.25 -18.81 -13.46
C TYR A 407 -15.37 -19.03 -14.70
N GLU A 408 -15.91 -18.73 -15.87
CA GLU A 408 -15.18 -18.68 -17.15
C GLU A 408 -14.91 -17.24 -17.51
N TYR A 409 -13.68 -16.92 -17.86
CA TYR A 409 -13.26 -15.60 -18.27
C TYR A 409 -12.92 -15.56 -19.76
N VAL A 410 -13.44 -14.55 -20.45
CA VAL A 410 -13.17 -14.30 -21.86
C VAL A 410 -12.57 -12.90 -22.00
N TYR A 411 -11.44 -12.81 -22.68
CA TYR A 411 -10.70 -11.58 -22.85
C TYR A 411 -10.73 -11.07 -24.29
N GLN A 412 -10.76 -9.76 -24.45
CA GLN A 412 -10.44 -9.10 -25.70
C GLN A 412 -9.20 -8.26 -25.50
N THR A 413 -8.34 -8.23 -26.52
CA THR A 413 -7.10 -7.46 -26.53
C THR A 413 -7.06 -6.54 -27.71
N ASP A 414 -6.27 -5.47 -27.62
CA ASP A 414 -5.89 -4.65 -28.77
C ASP A 414 -4.81 -5.33 -29.63
N ALA A 415 -4.36 -4.62 -30.67
CA ALA A 415 -3.35 -5.14 -31.61
C ALA A 415 -1.98 -5.40 -30.93
N ASP A 416 -1.69 -4.73 -29.81
CA ASP A 416 -0.48 -4.90 -29.03
C ASP A 416 -0.64 -5.98 -27.93
N GLY A 417 -1.84 -6.58 -27.82
CA GLY A 417 -2.19 -7.63 -26.87
C GLY A 417 -2.49 -7.12 -25.44
N PHE A 418 -2.80 -5.84 -25.25
CA PHE A 418 -3.31 -5.32 -23.98
C PHE A 418 -4.81 -5.56 -23.86
N LEU A 419 -5.26 -5.91 -22.66
CA LEU A 419 -6.67 -6.18 -22.38
C LEU A 419 -7.53 -4.93 -22.65
N THR A 420 -8.55 -5.07 -23.47
CA THR A 420 -9.56 -4.02 -23.68
C THR A 420 -10.89 -4.38 -23.06
N LYS A 421 -11.10 -5.68 -22.78
CA LYS A 421 -12.34 -6.16 -22.18
C LYS A 421 -12.11 -7.46 -21.42
N ILE A 422 -12.78 -7.59 -20.28
CA ILE A 422 -12.92 -8.82 -19.50
C ILE A 422 -14.39 -9.16 -19.42
N THR A 423 -14.76 -10.41 -19.69
CA THR A 423 -16.13 -10.91 -19.51
C THR A 423 -16.07 -12.14 -18.63
N GLN A 424 -16.77 -12.15 -17.51
CA GLN A 424 -16.95 -13.31 -16.63
C GLN A 424 -18.30 -13.95 -16.88
N LYS A 425 -18.30 -15.27 -16.93
CA LYS A 425 -19.51 -16.09 -16.93
C LYS A 425 -19.53 -16.94 -15.69
N LYS A 426 -20.59 -16.82 -14.91
CA LYS A 426 -20.82 -17.67 -13.74
C LYS A 426 -21.51 -18.96 -14.16
N MET A 427 -20.91 -20.08 -13.77
CA MET A 427 -21.45 -21.41 -14.00
C MET A 427 -21.89 -21.99 -12.65
N ARG A 428 -23.17 -22.31 -12.52
CA ARG A 428 -23.69 -23.02 -11.34
C ARG A 428 -24.15 -24.42 -11.75
N ASN A 429 -23.95 -25.41 -10.90
CA ASN A 429 -24.28 -26.80 -11.17
C ASN A 429 -25.75 -27.08 -11.58
N SER A 430 -26.65 -26.13 -11.39
CA SER A 430 -28.10 -26.30 -11.64
C SER A 430 -28.69 -25.30 -12.63
N TYR A 431 -27.93 -24.37 -13.16
CA TYR A 431 -28.41 -23.31 -14.08
C TYR A 431 -27.50 -23.18 -15.29
N ALA A 432 -28.07 -22.71 -16.41
CA ALA A 432 -27.27 -22.37 -17.57
C ALA A 432 -26.25 -21.26 -17.21
N ALA A 433 -25.03 -21.38 -17.74
CA ALA A 433 -24.01 -20.34 -17.58
C ALA A 433 -24.54 -18.97 -18.04
N TYR A 434 -24.32 -17.93 -17.26
CA TYR A 434 -24.73 -16.57 -17.61
C TYR A 434 -23.58 -15.58 -17.41
N LYS A 435 -23.62 -14.47 -18.17
CA LYS A 435 -22.68 -13.38 -17.99
C LYS A 435 -22.98 -12.70 -16.65
N SER A 436 -22.02 -12.72 -15.74
CA SER A 436 -22.14 -12.15 -14.41
C SER A 436 -21.39 -10.81 -14.27
N PHE A 437 -20.33 -10.62 -15.09
CA PHE A 437 -19.52 -9.41 -15.05
C PHE A 437 -18.95 -9.09 -16.43
N GLU A 438 -18.79 -7.81 -16.71
CA GLU A 438 -18.09 -7.30 -17.86
C GLU A 438 -17.34 -6.02 -17.51
N SER A 439 -16.06 -5.94 -17.86
CA SER A 439 -15.25 -4.74 -17.71
C SER A 439 -14.73 -4.29 -19.07
N VAL A 440 -14.87 -3.01 -19.38
CA VAL A 440 -14.26 -2.35 -20.53
C VAL A 440 -13.14 -1.45 -20.04
N ILE A 441 -11.93 -1.65 -20.55
CA ILE A 441 -10.69 -1.01 -20.12
C ILE A 441 -10.29 0.07 -21.11
N THR A 442 -9.99 1.26 -20.58
CA THR A 442 -9.45 2.40 -21.33
C THR A 442 -8.07 2.74 -20.81
N TYR A 443 -7.14 3.00 -21.71
CA TYR A 443 -5.76 3.36 -21.38
C TYR A 443 -5.53 4.88 -21.51
N ALA A 444 -4.59 5.40 -20.72
CA ALA A 444 -4.10 6.77 -20.90
C ALA A 444 -3.39 6.91 -22.25
N GLU A 445 -3.56 8.08 -22.87
CA GLU A 445 -2.90 8.44 -24.14
C GLU A 445 -1.42 8.78 -23.95
#